data_fad4569b043df9496d2d2c18ef7288f1
#
_entry.id   fad4569b043df9496d2d2c18ef7288f1
#
_cell.length_a   1.000
_cell.length_b   1.000
_cell.length_c   1.000
_cell.angle_alpha   90.00
_cell.angle_beta   90.00
_cell.angle_gamma   90.00
#
_symmetry.space_group_name_H-M   'P 1'
#
loop_
_entity.id
_entity.type
_entity.pdbx_description
1 polymer ?
#
loop_
_entity_poly.entity_id
_entity_poly.type
_entity_poly.pdbx_seq_one_letter_code
_entity_poly.pdbx_strand_id
1 'polypeptide(L)'
;NPINGFKDPISSLKSTVYATMALPKRVSFPKDFEEIKISEIPQIKCWPDDGGAFITLPQVYSEDILNPGIMNSNLGMYRIQISGNEFIKDKEIGLHYQIHRGIGIHQKHAVNNGENLKVSIFIGGPPSHTFAAVMPLPDGMSEITFAGILEGRRFRYALKDGYTISADADFVICGEVSTDLKPEGPFGDHLGYYSLTHDFPFLKIHKVYAKKNAIFPFTVVGRPPQEDSQFGKLIHQMTGKAVENEIPGLKAVNAVDDSGVHPLLLAIGKERYTPYNPTRAPQEILTIANHILGTGQLSLAKYLLIIEDENAPDINNKKEFFKHLLQHVDWSRDLHFQTKTTIDTLDYSSKELNHGSKLIIAAAGKKKRDLLTEFSPFSLSNNFNNQVLVMDGILAI
;
A
#
# COMPACT_ATOMS: atom_id res chain seq x y z
N ASN A 1 -12.62 27.98 4.13
CA ASN A 1 -13.20 29.27 3.79
C ASN A 1 -13.32 30.11 5.07
N PRO A 2 -12.57 31.25 5.24
CA PRO A 2 -12.56 32.06 6.47
C PRO A 2 -13.95 32.54 6.91
N ILE A 3 -14.90 32.64 5.99
CA ILE A 3 -16.26 33.09 6.26
C ILE A 3 -17.09 32.10 7.09
N ASN A 4 -16.76 30.78 7.05
CA ASN A 4 -17.47 29.77 7.83
C ASN A 4 -17.09 29.80 9.33
N GLY A 5 -15.92 30.36 9.69
CA GLY A 5 -15.48 30.48 11.06
C GLY A 5 -16.33 31.40 11.93
N PHE A 6 -17.03 32.36 11.32
CA PHE A 6 -17.96 33.22 12.02
C PHE A 6 -19.34 32.62 12.29
N LYS A 7 -19.67 31.52 11.58
CA LYS A 7 -20.98 30.84 11.72
C LYS A 7 -21.00 29.77 12.81
N ASP A 8 -19.83 29.18 13.14
CA ASP A 8 -19.71 28.22 14.23
C ASP A 8 -18.33 28.34 14.91
N PRO A 9 -18.23 29.18 15.96
CA PRO A 9 -16.97 29.44 16.66
C PRO A 9 -16.43 28.23 17.40
N ILE A 10 -17.29 27.26 17.78
CA ILE A 10 -16.85 26.03 18.48
C ILE A 10 -16.18 25.05 17.50
N SER A 11 -16.74 24.89 16.31
CA SER A 11 -16.11 24.04 15.27
C SER A 11 -14.83 24.67 14.76
N SER A 12 -14.76 26.00 14.67
CA SER A 12 -13.56 26.75 14.31
C SER A 12 -12.46 26.63 15.36
N LEU A 13 -12.81 26.64 16.64
CA LEU A 13 -11.86 26.44 17.74
C LEU A 13 -11.33 25.00 17.73
N LYS A 14 -12.20 24.00 17.54
CA LYS A 14 -11.79 22.59 17.38
C LYS A 14 -10.83 22.41 16.19
N SER A 15 -11.15 22.98 15.02
CA SER A 15 -10.29 22.89 13.83
C SER A 15 -8.94 23.58 14.06
N THR A 16 -8.89 24.69 14.82
CA THR A 16 -7.63 25.35 15.19
C THR A 16 -6.78 24.46 16.13
N VAL A 17 -7.40 23.80 17.10
CA VAL A 17 -6.71 22.84 17.98
C VAL A 17 -6.13 21.67 17.17
N TYR A 18 -6.91 21.08 16.28
CA TYR A 18 -6.42 20.02 15.38
C TYR A 18 -5.28 20.52 14.48
N ALA A 19 -5.36 21.73 13.96
CA ALA A 19 -4.28 22.32 13.17
C ALA A 19 -2.96 22.45 13.94
N THR A 20 -3.02 22.72 15.26
CA THR A 20 -1.79 22.74 16.08
C THR A 20 -1.19 21.35 16.30
N MET A 21 -2.02 20.29 16.31
CA MET A 21 -1.56 18.91 16.44
C MET A 21 -0.86 18.40 15.16
N ALA A 22 -1.16 19.00 14.03
CA ALA A 22 -0.50 18.76 12.76
C ALA A 22 0.99 19.14 12.74
N LEU A 23 1.41 20.06 13.60
CA LEU A 23 2.79 20.54 13.64
C LEU A 23 3.63 19.67 14.58
N PRO A 24 4.71 19.01 14.11
CA PRO A 24 5.57 18.19 14.95
C PRO A 24 6.24 19.04 16.04
N LYS A 25 6.62 18.39 17.14
CA LYS A 25 7.25 19.06 18.30
C LYS A 25 8.65 18.50 18.53
N ARG A 26 9.67 19.32 18.36
CA ARG A 26 11.01 18.97 18.78
C ARG A 26 11.08 18.91 20.31
N VAL A 27 11.69 17.83 20.83
CA VAL A 27 11.93 17.59 22.25
C VAL A 27 13.41 17.22 22.46
N SER A 28 13.84 17.16 23.71
CA SER A 28 15.15 16.60 24.05
C SER A 28 15.16 15.12 23.76
N PHE A 29 16.36 14.55 23.44
CA PHE A 29 16.51 13.12 23.30
C PHE A 29 16.06 12.41 24.59
N PRO A 30 15.19 11.40 24.53
CA PRO A 30 14.63 10.77 25.71
C PRO A 30 15.73 10.11 26.55
N LYS A 31 15.66 10.29 27.87
CA LYS A 31 16.68 9.78 28.81
C LYS A 31 16.57 8.27 29.06
N ASP A 32 15.47 7.67 28.69
CA ASP A 32 15.16 6.24 28.82
C ASP A 32 15.57 5.42 27.59
N PHE A 33 16.19 6.06 26.58
CA PHE A 33 16.82 5.36 25.47
C PHE A 33 18.25 4.96 25.82
N GLU A 34 18.57 3.70 25.55
CA GLU A 34 19.91 3.12 25.66
C GLU A 34 20.40 2.71 24.26
N GLU A 35 21.69 2.84 24.00
CA GLU A 35 22.30 2.35 22.75
C GLU A 35 22.48 0.84 22.85
N ILE A 36 21.99 0.10 21.85
CA ILE A 36 22.04 -1.36 21.76
C ILE A 36 22.59 -1.79 20.38
N LYS A 37 22.76 -3.10 20.18
CA LYS A 37 23.04 -3.69 18.85
C LYS A 37 21.77 -4.17 18.18
N ILE A 38 21.78 -4.27 16.86
CA ILE A 38 20.64 -4.82 16.11
C ILE A 38 20.32 -6.27 16.51
N SER A 39 21.33 -7.05 16.87
CA SER A 39 21.16 -8.43 17.34
C SER A 39 20.48 -8.55 18.70
N GLU A 40 20.30 -7.45 19.44
CA GLU A 40 19.56 -7.40 20.70
C GLU A 40 18.07 -7.08 20.50
N ILE A 41 17.67 -6.64 19.30
CA ILE A 41 16.27 -6.55 18.91
C ILE A 41 15.70 -7.97 18.71
N PRO A 42 14.43 -8.25 19.05
CA PRO A 42 13.81 -9.54 18.82
C PRO A 42 13.98 -10.03 17.38
N GLN A 43 14.60 -11.20 17.20
CA GLN A 43 14.88 -11.81 15.90
C GLN A 43 13.71 -12.71 15.49
N ILE A 44 12.66 -12.12 14.90
CA ILE A 44 11.45 -12.86 14.55
C ILE A 44 11.54 -13.33 13.09
N LYS A 45 11.52 -14.64 12.90
CA LYS A 45 11.35 -15.32 11.61
C LYS A 45 9.98 -15.98 11.62
N CYS A 46 9.04 -15.47 10.79
CA CYS A 46 7.64 -15.91 10.81
C CYS A 46 7.42 -17.21 10.04
N TRP A 47 8.09 -17.40 8.90
CA TRP A 47 7.89 -18.53 8.02
C TRP A 47 9.17 -19.35 7.82
N PRO A 48 9.08 -20.68 7.60
CA PRO A 48 10.25 -21.56 7.52
C PRO A 48 11.31 -21.10 6.51
N ASP A 49 10.87 -20.62 5.35
CA ASP A 49 11.76 -20.25 4.24
C ASP A 49 12.07 -18.75 4.18
N ASP A 50 11.68 -17.96 5.19
CA ASP A 50 12.14 -16.56 5.27
C ASP A 50 13.68 -16.51 5.27
N GLY A 51 14.26 -15.55 4.55
CA GLY A 51 15.71 -15.38 4.41
C GLY A 51 16.43 -15.00 5.72
N GLY A 52 15.66 -14.66 6.76
CA GLY A 52 16.16 -14.29 8.08
C GLY A 52 15.05 -13.74 8.97
N ALA A 53 15.41 -12.97 9.97
CA ALA A 53 14.45 -12.26 10.81
C ALA A 53 14.04 -10.93 10.16
N PHE A 54 12.76 -10.55 10.33
CA PHE A 54 12.21 -9.33 9.75
C PHE A 54 11.52 -8.45 10.80
N ILE A 55 11.56 -7.14 10.57
CA ILE A 55 10.67 -6.16 11.20
C ILE A 55 9.50 -5.98 10.24
N THR A 56 8.30 -6.35 10.68
CA THR A 56 7.09 -6.37 9.84
C THR A 56 6.22 -5.12 9.99
N LEU A 57 6.41 -4.32 11.06
CA LEU A 57 5.70 -3.05 11.29
C LEU A 57 6.67 -1.88 11.52
N PRO A 58 7.67 -1.68 10.65
CA PRO A 58 8.58 -0.55 10.76
C PRO A 58 7.94 0.73 10.24
N GLN A 59 8.39 1.85 10.78
CA GLN A 59 8.07 3.19 10.31
C GLN A 59 9.38 3.82 9.81
N VAL A 60 9.59 3.82 8.51
CA VAL A 60 10.85 4.25 7.88
C VAL A 60 10.78 5.72 7.53
N TYR A 61 11.57 6.51 8.23
CA TYR A 61 11.66 7.96 8.07
C TYR A 61 12.84 8.35 7.17
N SER A 62 12.60 9.23 6.21
CA SER A 62 13.63 9.84 5.37
C SER A 62 13.28 11.28 5.02
N GLU A 63 14.30 12.11 4.78
CA GLU A 63 14.14 13.49 4.29
C GLU A 63 14.77 13.62 2.90
N ASP A 64 14.14 14.41 2.04
CA ASP A 64 14.73 14.77 0.75
C ASP A 64 15.90 15.74 0.95
N ILE A 65 17.06 15.38 0.44
CA ILE A 65 18.26 16.25 0.53
C ILE A 65 18.09 17.59 -0.19
N LEU A 66 17.21 17.63 -1.22
CA LEU A 66 16.90 18.85 -1.97
C LEU A 66 15.89 19.75 -1.24
N ASN A 67 15.10 19.20 -0.36
CA ASN A 67 14.10 19.92 0.42
C ASN A 67 13.99 19.35 1.85
N PRO A 68 15.06 19.46 2.66
CA PRO A 68 15.11 18.85 3.98
C PRO A 68 14.12 19.48 4.95
N GLY A 69 13.77 18.71 5.97
CA GLY A 69 12.90 19.15 7.07
C GLY A 69 11.77 18.19 7.34
N ILE A 70 11.41 18.10 8.62
CA ILE A 70 10.42 17.13 9.11
C ILE A 70 9.05 17.25 8.44
N MET A 71 8.67 18.44 7.98
CA MET A 71 7.40 18.67 7.28
C MET A 71 7.41 18.19 5.82
N ASN A 72 8.60 17.97 5.26
CA ASN A 72 8.83 17.49 3.89
C ASN A 72 9.37 16.05 3.89
N SER A 73 9.30 15.39 5.06
CA SER A 73 9.77 14.02 5.22
C SER A 73 8.75 13.01 4.70
N ASN A 74 9.25 11.83 4.41
CA ASN A 74 8.44 10.64 4.16
C ASN A 74 8.52 9.72 5.37
N LEU A 75 7.39 9.17 5.80
CA LEU A 75 7.31 8.09 6.78
C LEU A 75 6.52 6.95 6.15
N GLY A 76 7.20 5.86 5.76
CA GLY A 76 6.56 4.75 5.08
C GLY A 76 6.80 3.41 5.76
N MET A 77 5.90 2.45 5.55
CA MET A 77 6.09 1.07 6.01
C MET A 77 6.76 0.26 4.92
N TYR A 78 8.01 -0.13 5.16
CA TYR A 78 8.82 -0.93 4.24
C TYR A 78 9.49 -2.05 5.02
N ARG A 79 9.36 -3.30 4.58
CA ARG A 79 9.90 -4.44 5.32
C ARG A 79 11.42 -4.33 5.52
N ILE A 80 11.89 -4.70 6.69
CA ILE A 80 13.30 -4.64 7.07
C ILE A 80 13.78 -6.05 7.40
N GLN A 81 14.77 -6.56 6.67
CA GLN A 81 15.42 -7.82 6.99
C GLN A 81 16.62 -7.55 7.90
N ILE A 82 16.55 -7.97 9.16
CA ILE A 82 17.56 -7.62 10.18
C ILE A 82 18.65 -8.67 10.37
N SER A 83 18.51 -9.84 9.72
CA SER A 83 19.54 -10.90 9.75
C SER A 83 19.39 -11.81 8.53
N GLY A 84 20.35 -12.68 8.33
CA GLY A 84 20.38 -13.63 7.21
C GLY A 84 21.04 -13.04 5.95
N ASN A 85 21.01 -13.81 4.87
CA ASN A 85 21.68 -13.54 3.61
C ASN A 85 23.15 -13.10 3.81
N GLU A 86 23.59 -12.05 3.09
CA GLU A 86 24.97 -11.53 3.12
C GLU A 86 25.14 -10.31 4.02
N PHE A 87 24.15 -9.99 4.86
CA PHE A 87 24.22 -8.84 5.76
C PHE A 87 25.24 -9.07 6.88
N ILE A 88 26.15 -8.12 7.06
CA ILE A 88 27.15 -8.15 8.13
C ILE A 88 26.43 -7.88 9.45
N LYS A 89 26.48 -8.87 10.36
CA LYS A 89 25.85 -8.80 11.67
C LYS A 89 26.20 -7.50 12.40
N ASP A 90 25.19 -6.86 12.97
CA ASP A 90 25.25 -5.60 13.73
C ASP A 90 25.75 -4.37 12.92
N LYS A 91 25.93 -4.50 11.60
CA LYS A 91 26.39 -3.41 10.73
C LYS A 91 25.48 -3.15 9.54
N GLU A 92 24.75 -4.16 9.08
CA GLU A 92 23.95 -4.07 7.86
C GLU A 92 22.60 -4.76 8.03
N ILE A 93 21.58 -4.19 7.39
CA ILE A 93 20.22 -4.76 7.31
C ILE A 93 19.64 -4.50 5.92
N GLY A 94 18.75 -5.37 5.47
CA GLY A 94 18.00 -5.20 4.24
C GLY A 94 16.91 -4.14 4.41
N LEU A 95 16.69 -3.34 3.37
CA LEU A 95 15.61 -2.37 3.30
C LEU A 95 14.92 -2.52 1.94
N HIS A 96 13.71 -3.09 1.93
CA HIS A 96 12.95 -3.31 0.71
C HIS A 96 11.77 -2.34 0.62
N TYR A 97 11.75 -1.50 -0.42
CA TYR A 97 10.63 -0.63 -0.74
C TYR A 97 10.16 -0.83 -2.18
N GLN A 98 8.87 -0.63 -2.40
CA GLN A 98 8.24 -0.78 -3.71
C GLN A 98 8.40 0.49 -4.55
N ILE A 99 8.11 0.36 -5.86
CA ILE A 99 7.93 1.51 -6.75
C ILE A 99 6.82 2.44 -6.24
N HIS A 100 6.84 3.68 -6.69
CA HIS A 100 5.87 4.73 -6.29
C HIS A 100 5.89 5.08 -4.79
N ARG A 101 7.01 4.85 -4.09
CA ARG A 101 7.20 5.24 -2.69
C ARG A 101 8.13 6.45 -2.57
N GLY A 102 7.80 7.38 -1.66
CA GLY A 102 8.56 8.61 -1.44
C GLY A 102 10.06 8.39 -1.16
N ILE A 103 10.40 7.34 -0.42
CA ILE A 103 11.80 7.00 -0.13
C ILE A 103 12.63 6.76 -1.40
N GLY A 104 12.04 6.19 -2.47
CA GLY A 104 12.74 5.98 -3.75
C GLY A 104 13.14 7.29 -4.42
N ILE A 105 12.30 8.33 -4.30
CA ILE A 105 12.60 9.69 -4.79
C ILE A 105 13.74 10.29 -3.97
N HIS A 106 13.67 10.22 -2.64
CA HIS A 106 14.71 10.73 -1.73
C HIS A 106 16.06 10.06 -1.99
N GLN A 107 16.07 8.73 -2.19
CA GLN A 107 17.31 8.01 -2.51
C GLN A 107 17.88 8.44 -3.86
N LYS A 108 17.03 8.59 -4.90
CA LYS A 108 17.49 9.08 -6.21
C LYS A 108 18.14 10.46 -6.11
N HIS A 109 17.55 11.39 -5.34
CA HIS A 109 18.11 12.71 -5.14
C HIS A 109 19.45 12.65 -4.39
N ALA A 110 19.57 11.83 -3.34
CA ALA A 110 20.81 11.62 -2.62
C ALA A 110 21.91 11.08 -3.53
N VAL A 111 21.65 10.02 -4.27
CA VAL A 111 22.62 9.40 -5.20
C VAL A 111 23.06 10.40 -6.29
N ASN A 112 22.15 11.16 -6.86
CA ASN A 112 22.47 12.17 -7.88
C ASN A 112 23.35 13.31 -7.32
N ASN A 113 23.26 13.55 -6.01
CA ASN A 113 24.11 14.54 -5.31
C ASN A 113 25.42 13.95 -4.77
N GLY A 114 25.66 12.66 -4.99
CA GLY A 114 26.87 11.97 -4.51
C GLY A 114 26.83 11.64 -3.01
N GLU A 115 25.66 11.58 -2.40
CA GLU A 115 25.44 11.32 -0.99
C GLU A 115 24.66 10.01 -0.78
N ASN A 116 24.78 9.42 0.42
CA ASN A 116 23.91 8.33 0.86
C ASN A 116 22.68 8.91 1.55
N LEU A 117 21.50 8.30 1.29
CA LEU A 117 20.28 8.68 1.97
C LEU A 117 20.32 8.28 3.44
N LYS A 118 20.19 9.25 4.35
CA LYS A 118 20.00 9.00 5.78
C LYS A 118 18.60 8.52 6.07
N VAL A 119 18.49 7.48 6.87
CA VAL A 119 17.23 6.86 7.24
C VAL A 119 17.19 6.60 8.74
N SER A 120 16.03 6.85 9.36
CA SER A 120 15.70 6.41 10.71
C SER A 120 14.52 5.46 10.64
N ILE A 121 14.63 4.28 11.26
CA ILE A 121 13.56 3.28 11.32
C ILE A 121 13.02 3.29 12.74
N PHE A 122 11.75 3.63 12.89
CA PHE A 122 11.05 3.62 14.18
C PHE A 122 10.26 2.32 14.30
N ILE A 123 10.27 1.71 15.47
CA ILE A 123 9.55 0.47 15.77
C ILE A 123 8.78 0.70 17.07
N GLY A 124 7.50 0.35 17.10
CA GLY A 124 6.65 0.59 18.27
C GLY A 124 6.19 2.05 18.39
N GLY A 125 5.84 2.44 19.59
CA GLY A 125 5.22 3.73 19.88
C GLY A 125 3.70 3.74 19.61
N PRO A 126 3.08 4.93 19.46
CA PRO A 126 1.64 5.04 19.26
C PRO A 126 1.17 4.36 17.97
N PRO A 127 0.05 3.61 17.99
CA PRO A 127 -0.51 2.99 16.78
C PRO A 127 -0.82 3.97 15.64
N SER A 128 -1.08 5.23 15.96
CA SER A 128 -1.28 6.32 14.98
C SER A 128 -0.06 6.54 14.08
N HIS A 129 1.15 6.33 14.60
CA HIS A 129 2.40 6.47 13.83
C HIS A 129 2.53 5.30 12.83
N THR A 130 2.27 4.07 13.28
CA THR A 130 2.26 2.88 12.42
C THR A 130 1.21 3.00 11.33
N PHE A 131 0.00 3.46 11.68
CA PHE A 131 -1.07 3.67 10.70
C PHE A 131 -0.76 4.81 9.71
N ALA A 132 -0.13 5.89 10.16
CA ALA A 132 0.29 6.96 9.27
C ALA A 132 1.30 6.48 8.21
N ALA A 133 2.20 5.55 8.58
CA ALA A 133 3.21 5.00 7.67
C ALA A 133 2.62 4.13 6.53
N VAL A 134 1.39 3.65 6.63
CA VAL A 134 0.70 2.89 5.55
C VAL A 134 -0.31 3.74 4.79
N MET A 135 -0.60 4.95 5.27
CA MET A 135 -1.65 5.79 4.73
C MET A 135 -1.26 6.38 3.36
N PRO A 136 -2.04 6.20 2.29
CA PRO A 136 -1.81 6.86 1.00
C PRO A 136 -2.29 8.32 1.08
N LEU A 137 -1.43 9.20 1.59
CA LEU A 137 -1.75 10.62 1.72
C LEU A 137 -1.58 11.35 0.38
N PRO A 138 -2.35 12.43 0.14
CA PRO A 138 -2.16 13.30 -1.01
C PRO A 138 -0.77 13.96 -0.99
N ASP A 139 -0.25 14.29 -2.17
CA ASP A 139 1.02 15.01 -2.31
C ASP A 139 1.03 16.30 -1.47
N GLY A 140 2.12 16.52 -0.75
CA GLY A 140 2.33 17.69 0.10
C GLY A 140 1.76 17.55 1.53
N MET A 141 1.13 16.42 1.87
CA MET A 141 0.74 16.10 3.25
C MET A 141 1.72 15.09 3.84
N SER A 142 2.49 15.52 4.85
CA SER A 142 3.42 14.62 5.54
C SER A 142 2.69 13.64 6.46
N GLU A 143 3.11 12.37 6.45
CA GLU A 143 2.62 11.34 7.37
C GLU A 143 2.85 11.72 8.84
N ILE A 144 3.89 12.48 9.13
CA ILE A 144 4.17 13.04 10.47
C ILE A 144 3.05 13.98 10.94
N THR A 145 2.55 14.81 10.02
CA THR A 145 1.38 15.69 10.26
C THR A 145 0.14 14.85 10.55
N PHE A 146 -0.11 13.85 9.71
CA PHE A 146 -1.26 12.97 9.84
C PHE A 146 -1.20 12.15 11.15
N ALA A 147 -0.04 11.62 11.50
CA ALA A 147 0.19 10.90 12.77
C ALA A 147 -0.18 11.75 13.98
N GLY A 148 0.24 13.03 14.00
CA GLY A 148 -0.07 13.96 15.08
C GLY A 148 -1.57 14.26 15.20
N ILE A 149 -2.25 14.49 14.08
CA ILE A 149 -3.71 14.71 14.05
C ILE A 149 -4.45 13.47 14.54
N LEU A 150 -4.07 12.29 14.06
CA LEU A 150 -4.73 11.03 14.40
C LEU A 150 -4.55 10.66 15.87
N GLU A 151 -3.39 10.95 16.44
CA GLU A 151 -3.11 10.71 17.86
C GLU A 151 -3.80 11.72 18.79
N GLY A 152 -4.19 12.89 18.28
CA GLY A 152 -4.69 13.99 19.09
C GLY A 152 -3.61 14.74 19.85
N ARG A 153 -2.35 14.57 19.49
CA ARG A 153 -1.19 15.33 20.00
C ARG A 153 -0.09 15.42 18.96
N ARG A 154 0.76 16.45 19.11
CA ARG A 154 1.87 16.71 18.17
C ARG A 154 2.86 15.53 18.15
N PHE A 155 3.26 15.07 16.97
CA PHE A 155 4.36 14.10 16.81
C PHE A 155 5.63 14.64 17.46
N ARG A 156 6.22 13.89 18.39
CA ARG A 156 7.42 14.28 19.13
C ARG A 156 8.68 13.69 18.52
N TYR A 157 9.66 14.53 18.27
CA TYR A 157 10.94 14.09 17.73
C TYR A 157 12.13 14.77 18.39
N ALA A 158 13.27 14.10 18.39
CA ALA A 158 14.56 14.63 18.81
C ALA A 158 15.55 14.55 17.65
N LEU A 159 16.58 15.39 17.68
CA LEU A 159 17.73 15.26 16.79
C LEU A 159 18.90 14.69 17.60
N LYS A 160 19.50 13.59 17.11
CA LYS A 160 20.61 12.93 17.75
C LYS A 160 21.56 12.36 16.68
N ASP A 161 22.84 12.69 16.79
CA ASP A 161 23.92 12.20 15.90
C ASP A 161 23.63 12.40 14.39
N GLY A 162 22.92 13.50 14.05
CA GLY A 162 22.55 13.85 12.68
C GLY A 162 21.34 13.10 12.13
N TYR A 163 20.56 12.43 13.00
CA TYR A 163 19.33 11.72 12.68
C TYR A 163 18.11 12.32 13.39
N THR A 164 16.97 12.26 12.72
CA THR A 164 15.66 12.53 13.33
C THR A 164 15.19 11.26 14.03
N ILE A 165 14.85 11.36 15.31
CA ILE A 165 14.46 10.24 16.18
C ILE A 165 13.04 10.47 16.68
N SER A 166 12.12 9.53 16.47
CA SER A 166 10.83 9.56 17.14
C SER A 166 11.02 9.40 18.65
N ALA A 167 10.61 10.39 19.42
CA ALA A 167 10.71 10.33 20.88
C ALA A 167 9.70 9.35 21.51
N ASP A 168 8.76 8.86 20.72
CA ASP A 168 7.70 7.96 21.17
C ASP A 168 7.95 6.49 20.75
N ALA A 169 8.84 6.23 19.79
CA ALA A 169 9.18 4.87 19.35
C ALA A 169 9.79 4.04 20.49
N ASP A 170 9.65 2.74 20.43
CA ASP A 170 10.28 1.80 21.37
C ASP A 170 11.71 1.45 20.98
N PHE A 171 11.94 1.28 19.66
CA PHE A 171 13.28 1.11 19.10
C PHE A 171 13.48 2.08 17.95
N VAL A 172 14.74 2.50 17.74
CA VAL A 172 15.14 3.34 16.61
C VAL A 172 16.44 2.81 16.03
N ILE A 173 16.45 2.59 14.71
CA ILE A 173 17.65 2.22 13.95
C ILE A 173 18.00 3.40 13.06
N CYS A 174 19.23 3.89 13.12
CA CYS A 174 19.73 4.99 12.32
C CYS A 174 20.84 4.49 11.39
N GLY A 175 20.80 4.86 10.14
CA GLY A 175 21.82 4.45 9.17
C GLY A 175 21.68 5.16 7.84
N GLU A 176 22.48 4.72 6.88
CA GLU A 176 22.52 5.24 5.52
C GLU A 176 22.27 4.14 4.50
N VAL A 177 21.41 4.43 3.52
CA VAL A 177 21.13 3.50 2.41
C VAL A 177 22.34 3.45 1.50
N SER A 178 22.90 2.25 1.32
CA SER A 178 24.02 2.02 0.41
C SER A 178 23.59 2.13 -1.06
N THR A 179 24.51 2.55 -1.92
CA THR A 179 24.37 2.42 -3.38
C THR A 179 24.70 1.02 -3.88
N ASP A 180 25.44 0.22 -3.07
CA ASP A 180 25.68 -1.18 -3.35
C ASP A 180 24.41 -1.99 -3.08
N LEU A 181 24.29 -3.13 -3.75
CA LEU A 181 23.14 -4.04 -3.61
C LEU A 181 23.58 -5.32 -2.92
N LYS A 182 22.66 -5.92 -2.16
CA LYS A 182 22.81 -7.25 -1.55
C LYS A 182 21.55 -8.06 -1.69
N PRO A 183 21.62 -9.41 -1.71
CA PRO A 183 20.44 -10.26 -1.71
C PRO A 183 19.53 -9.97 -0.50
N GLU A 184 18.23 -9.73 -0.75
CA GLU A 184 17.18 -9.56 0.23
C GLU A 184 16.09 -10.61 -0.02
N GLY A 185 15.47 -11.12 1.04
CA GLY A 185 14.47 -12.16 0.98
C GLY A 185 15.06 -13.58 1.07
N PRO A 186 14.26 -14.62 0.83
CA PRO A 186 12.82 -14.56 0.59
C PRO A 186 12.06 -14.07 1.82
N PHE A 187 10.83 -13.64 1.62
CA PHE A 187 9.92 -13.20 2.66
C PHE A 187 8.52 -13.76 2.40
N GLY A 188 7.91 -14.36 3.41
CA GLY A 188 6.52 -14.80 3.33
C GLY A 188 5.60 -13.59 3.28
N ASP A 189 5.07 -13.27 2.09
CA ASP A 189 4.42 -12.01 1.79
C ASP A 189 2.89 -12.08 1.84
N HIS A 190 2.24 -10.93 1.76
CA HIS A 190 0.79 -10.77 1.94
C HIS A 190 -0.08 -11.48 0.88
N LEU A 191 0.48 -11.87 -0.26
CA LEU A 191 -0.20 -12.72 -1.25
C LEU A 191 -0.26 -14.20 -0.86
N GLY A 192 0.43 -14.61 0.20
CA GLY A 192 0.52 -15.99 0.65
C GLY A 192 1.58 -16.82 -0.09
N TYR A 193 2.52 -16.15 -0.74
CA TYR A 193 3.68 -16.73 -1.41
C TYR A 193 4.96 -16.10 -0.87
N TYR A 194 6.08 -16.81 -1.01
CA TYR A 194 7.37 -16.20 -0.75
C TYR A 194 7.76 -15.25 -1.87
N SER A 195 8.33 -14.10 -1.49
CA SER A 195 9.00 -13.23 -2.43
C SER A 195 10.24 -13.94 -3.01
N LEU A 196 10.67 -13.49 -4.18
CA LEU A 196 11.96 -13.91 -4.71
C LEU A 196 13.09 -13.28 -3.87
N THR A 197 14.23 -13.99 -3.80
CA THR A 197 15.48 -13.36 -3.37
C THR A 197 16.03 -12.55 -4.54
N HIS A 198 16.29 -11.28 -4.32
CA HIS A 198 16.85 -10.39 -5.34
C HIS A 198 17.68 -9.29 -4.70
N ASP A 199 18.59 -8.72 -5.50
CA ASP A 199 19.49 -7.69 -5.04
C ASP A 199 18.74 -6.38 -4.81
N PHE A 200 18.92 -5.82 -3.61
CA PHE A 200 18.31 -4.57 -3.19
C PHE A 200 19.30 -3.68 -2.43
N PRO A 201 19.08 -2.35 -2.40
CA PRO A 201 19.83 -1.48 -1.51
C PRO A 201 19.71 -1.95 -0.06
N PHE A 202 20.80 -1.83 0.70
CA PHE A 202 20.80 -2.19 2.12
C PHE A 202 21.18 -0.98 2.97
N LEU A 203 20.86 -1.02 4.25
CA LEU A 203 21.15 0.02 5.21
C LEU A 203 22.45 -0.31 5.97
N LYS A 204 23.42 0.60 5.95
CA LYS A 204 24.61 0.59 6.84
C LYS A 204 24.18 1.21 8.17
N ILE A 205 24.20 0.42 9.25
CA ILE A 205 23.77 0.84 10.57
C ILE A 205 24.82 1.71 11.23
N HIS A 206 24.43 2.85 11.76
CA HIS A 206 25.29 3.74 12.53
C HIS A 206 24.97 3.70 14.03
N LYS A 207 23.69 3.70 14.39
CA LYS A 207 23.21 3.69 15.79
C LYS A 207 21.90 2.92 15.89
N VAL A 208 21.73 2.22 16.99
CA VAL A 208 20.49 1.58 17.39
C VAL A 208 20.19 1.98 18.81
N TYR A 209 18.94 2.40 19.06
CA TYR A 209 18.46 2.79 20.39
C TYR A 209 17.23 1.99 20.75
N ALA A 210 17.11 1.64 22.03
CA ALA A 210 15.90 1.03 22.59
C ALA A 210 15.49 1.76 23.87
N LYS A 211 14.20 1.90 24.10
CA LYS A 211 13.69 2.32 25.39
C LYS A 211 13.90 1.24 26.42
N LYS A 212 14.06 1.65 27.66
CA LYS A 212 13.92 0.74 28.81
C LYS A 212 12.50 0.14 28.80
N ASN A 213 12.39 -1.18 28.84
CA ASN A 213 11.13 -1.93 28.69
C ASN A 213 10.43 -1.72 27.33
N ALA A 214 11.18 -1.61 26.25
CA ALA A 214 10.67 -1.48 24.91
C ALA A 214 9.73 -2.63 24.51
N ILE A 215 8.65 -2.29 23.82
CA ILE A 215 7.70 -3.26 23.25
C ILE A 215 7.99 -3.40 21.77
N PHE A 216 8.20 -4.63 21.30
CA PHE A 216 8.41 -4.92 19.89
C PHE A 216 7.08 -5.39 19.25
N PRO A 217 6.36 -4.53 18.53
CA PRO A 217 5.17 -4.94 17.79
C PRO A 217 5.59 -5.70 16.53
N PHE A 218 4.86 -6.75 16.22
CA PHE A 218 5.03 -7.47 14.96
C PHE A 218 3.69 -8.04 14.49
N THR A 219 3.65 -8.40 13.22
CA THR A 219 2.56 -9.16 12.63
C THR A 219 3.13 -10.33 11.83
N VAL A 220 2.34 -11.37 11.66
CA VAL A 220 2.67 -12.48 10.78
C VAL A 220 2.06 -12.17 9.42
N VAL A 221 2.88 -11.55 8.56
CA VAL A 221 2.47 -11.25 7.19
C VAL A 221 2.19 -12.55 6.44
N GLY A 222 1.13 -12.58 5.66
CA GLY A 222 0.75 -13.76 4.91
C GLY A 222 -0.57 -13.57 4.17
N ARG A 223 -1.14 -14.69 3.77
CA ARG A 223 -2.39 -14.72 3.01
C ARG A 223 -3.55 -14.09 3.79
N PRO A 224 -4.40 -13.27 3.15
CA PRO A 224 -5.58 -12.68 3.78
C PRO A 224 -6.54 -13.73 4.39
N PRO A 225 -7.27 -13.39 5.50
CA PRO A 225 -7.23 -12.09 6.18
C PRO A 225 -6.06 -11.98 7.16
N GLN A 226 -5.39 -10.83 7.15
CA GLN A 226 -4.24 -10.51 8.02
C GLN A 226 -4.21 -8.98 8.31
N GLU A 227 -3.08 -8.39 8.75
CA GLU A 227 -3.05 -6.97 9.13
C GLU A 227 -3.39 -6.02 7.98
N ASP A 228 -2.93 -6.30 6.75
CA ASP A 228 -3.23 -5.46 5.58
C ASP A 228 -4.73 -5.42 5.28
N SER A 229 -5.47 -6.50 5.56
CA SER A 229 -6.94 -6.53 5.49
C SER A 229 -7.56 -5.48 6.41
N GLN A 230 -7.02 -5.33 7.62
CA GLN A 230 -7.53 -4.35 8.59
C GLN A 230 -7.08 -2.93 8.23
N PHE A 231 -5.83 -2.74 7.81
CA PHE A 231 -5.34 -1.45 7.31
C PHE A 231 -6.13 -1.02 6.07
N GLY A 232 -6.29 -1.91 5.09
CA GLY A 232 -7.06 -1.64 3.87
C GLY A 232 -8.50 -1.22 4.15
N LYS A 233 -9.19 -1.92 5.07
CA LYS A 233 -10.54 -1.57 5.49
C LYS A 233 -10.62 -0.19 6.14
N LEU A 234 -9.69 0.13 7.04
CA LEU A 234 -9.65 1.42 7.72
C LEU A 234 -9.29 2.55 6.74
N ILE A 235 -8.30 2.34 5.87
CA ILE A 235 -7.93 3.28 4.82
C ILE A 235 -9.14 3.57 3.93
N HIS A 236 -9.83 2.53 3.46
CA HIS A 236 -11.01 2.69 2.62
C HIS A 236 -12.13 3.48 3.31
N GLN A 237 -12.39 3.23 4.59
CA GLN A 237 -13.36 4.00 5.36
C GLN A 237 -13.00 5.48 5.47
N MET A 238 -11.73 5.81 5.55
CA MET A 238 -11.24 7.19 5.68
C MET A 238 -11.12 7.92 4.33
N THR A 239 -10.73 7.23 3.27
CA THR A 239 -10.36 7.84 1.98
C THR A 239 -11.33 7.57 0.85
N GLY A 240 -12.28 6.64 0.98
CA GLY A 240 -13.15 6.20 -0.13
C GLY A 240 -13.83 7.35 -0.87
N LYS A 241 -14.39 8.31 -0.12
CA LYS A 241 -15.01 9.51 -0.73
C LYS A 241 -14.01 10.47 -1.39
N ALA A 242 -12.77 10.51 -0.95
CA ALA A 242 -11.74 11.35 -1.55
C ALA A 242 -11.36 10.81 -2.94
N VAL A 243 -11.12 9.51 -3.07
CA VAL A 243 -10.81 8.84 -4.34
C VAL A 243 -11.95 9.02 -5.36
N GLU A 244 -13.20 8.88 -4.92
CA GLU A 244 -14.39 9.12 -5.76
C GLU A 244 -14.44 10.56 -6.29
N ASN A 245 -13.98 11.52 -5.50
CA ASN A 245 -13.97 12.95 -5.89
C ASN A 245 -12.79 13.32 -6.80
N GLU A 246 -11.66 12.62 -6.70
CA GLU A 246 -10.48 12.86 -7.53
C GLU A 246 -10.64 12.34 -8.96
N ILE A 247 -11.39 11.27 -9.16
CA ILE A 247 -11.60 10.64 -10.46
C ILE A 247 -13.00 10.96 -10.98
N PRO A 248 -13.14 11.89 -11.96
CA PRO A 248 -14.44 12.31 -12.47
C PRO A 248 -15.25 11.13 -13.00
N GLY A 249 -16.46 10.94 -12.51
CA GLY A 249 -17.36 9.87 -12.92
C GLY A 249 -17.21 8.57 -12.15
N LEU A 250 -16.16 8.37 -11.37
CA LEU A 250 -16.04 7.23 -10.47
C LEU A 250 -17.11 7.34 -9.37
N LYS A 251 -17.74 6.21 -9.04
CA LYS A 251 -18.79 6.10 -8.02
C LYS A 251 -18.35 5.28 -6.81
N ALA A 252 -17.60 4.23 -7.06
CA ALA A 252 -17.08 3.37 -6.01
C ALA A 252 -15.88 2.58 -6.52
N VAL A 253 -14.99 2.24 -5.63
CA VAL A 253 -13.84 1.38 -5.89
C VAL A 253 -13.63 0.44 -4.71
N ASN A 254 -13.24 -0.81 -4.98
CA ASN A 254 -12.94 -1.81 -3.97
C ASN A 254 -11.74 -2.65 -4.40
N ALA A 255 -10.64 -2.50 -3.68
CA ALA A 255 -9.49 -3.41 -3.79
C ALA A 255 -9.83 -4.70 -3.03
N VAL A 256 -9.88 -5.82 -3.75
CA VAL A 256 -10.37 -7.09 -3.20
C VAL A 256 -9.32 -7.73 -2.30
N ASP A 257 -9.60 -7.74 -1.01
CA ASP A 257 -8.69 -8.25 0.02
C ASP A 257 -8.30 -9.72 -0.22
N ASP A 258 -9.26 -10.58 -0.54
CA ASP A 258 -8.99 -12.02 -0.79
C ASP A 258 -7.96 -12.26 -1.90
N SER A 259 -7.71 -11.30 -2.78
CA SER A 259 -6.71 -11.38 -3.84
C SER A 259 -5.35 -10.79 -3.44
N GLY A 260 -5.21 -10.28 -2.22
CA GLY A 260 -4.03 -9.56 -1.74
C GLY A 260 -4.08 -8.05 -2.04
N VAL A 261 -5.27 -7.47 -2.10
CA VAL A 261 -5.55 -6.03 -2.28
C VAL A 261 -5.24 -5.52 -3.70
N HIS A 262 -3.99 -5.47 -4.11
CA HIS A 262 -3.59 -4.85 -5.38
C HIS A 262 -3.99 -5.64 -6.64
N PRO A 263 -3.89 -6.98 -6.69
CA PRO A 263 -4.09 -7.71 -7.95
C PRO A 263 -5.48 -7.53 -8.57
N LEU A 264 -6.54 -7.39 -7.76
CA LEU A 264 -7.91 -7.29 -8.24
C LEU A 264 -8.61 -6.05 -7.70
N LEU A 265 -8.99 -5.15 -8.60
CA LEU A 265 -9.72 -3.93 -8.30
C LEU A 265 -11.08 -3.96 -8.98
N LEU A 266 -12.15 -3.77 -8.18
CA LEU A 266 -13.50 -3.59 -8.68
C LEU A 266 -13.83 -2.09 -8.70
N ALA A 267 -14.55 -1.63 -9.72
CA ALA A 267 -14.97 -0.24 -9.84
C ALA A 267 -16.39 -0.11 -10.40
N ILE A 268 -17.08 0.96 -9.99
CA ILE A 268 -18.37 1.38 -10.54
C ILE A 268 -18.21 2.81 -11.04
N GLY A 269 -18.52 3.05 -12.29
CA GLY A 269 -18.39 4.35 -12.92
C GLY A 269 -19.61 4.78 -13.70
N LYS A 270 -19.72 6.07 -13.99
CA LYS A 270 -20.80 6.61 -14.85
C LYS A 270 -20.50 6.32 -16.32
N GLU A 271 -21.57 6.09 -17.10
CA GLU A 271 -21.51 5.96 -18.55
C GLU A 271 -22.47 6.99 -19.18
N ARG A 272 -21.98 8.22 -19.45
CA ARG A 272 -22.79 9.38 -19.87
C ARG A 272 -22.43 9.93 -21.25
N TYR A 273 -21.27 9.52 -21.82
CA TYR A 273 -20.73 10.19 -23.01
C TYR A 273 -21.60 10.08 -24.25
N THR A 274 -22.38 9.01 -24.35
CA THR A 274 -23.22 8.75 -25.53
C THR A 274 -24.67 8.45 -25.18
N PRO A 275 -25.38 9.38 -24.49
CA PRO A 275 -26.78 9.13 -24.04
C PRO A 275 -27.75 8.98 -25.23
N TYR A 276 -27.38 9.47 -26.40
CA TYR A 276 -28.14 9.37 -27.65
C TYR A 276 -27.93 8.04 -28.40
N ASN A 277 -26.95 7.24 -28.00
CA ASN A 277 -26.67 5.96 -28.65
C ASN A 277 -27.55 4.87 -28.05
N PRO A 278 -28.46 4.23 -28.85
CA PRO A 278 -29.28 3.16 -28.35
C PRO A 278 -28.48 1.89 -27.96
N THR A 279 -27.28 1.75 -28.53
CA THR A 279 -26.35 0.65 -28.21
C THR A 279 -25.31 1.16 -27.26
N ARG A 280 -25.61 1.13 -25.97
CA ARG A 280 -24.62 1.50 -24.93
C ARG A 280 -23.45 0.53 -24.93
N ALA A 281 -22.27 1.09 -24.90
CA ALA A 281 -20.99 0.39 -24.85
C ALA A 281 -20.05 1.17 -23.91
N PRO A 282 -19.07 0.52 -23.28
CA PRO A 282 -18.10 1.19 -22.43
C PRO A 282 -17.36 2.28 -23.19
N GLN A 283 -17.42 3.51 -22.70
CA GLN A 283 -16.67 4.67 -23.20
C GLN A 283 -16.17 5.53 -22.05
N GLU A 284 -17.07 6.13 -21.25
CA GLU A 284 -16.68 6.92 -20.09
C GLU A 284 -16.02 6.04 -19.02
N ILE A 285 -16.56 4.84 -18.75
CA ILE A 285 -15.94 3.91 -17.78
C ILE A 285 -14.55 3.45 -18.22
N LEU A 286 -14.23 3.41 -19.52
CA LEU A 286 -12.88 3.15 -20.00
C LEU A 286 -11.94 4.33 -19.72
N THR A 287 -12.42 5.57 -19.87
CA THR A 287 -11.67 6.76 -19.46
C THR A 287 -11.40 6.76 -17.96
N ILE A 288 -12.41 6.41 -17.16
CA ILE A 288 -12.29 6.23 -15.69
C ILE A 288 -11.26 5.15 -15.39
N ALA A 289 -11.31 3.99 -16.04
CA ALA A 289 -10.37 2.90 -15.84
C ALA A 289 -8.91 3.31 -16.11
N ASN A 290 -8.67 4.06 -17.19
CA ASN A 290 -7.32 4.59 -17.48
C ASN A 290 -6.88 5.60 -16.42
N HIS A 291 -7.78 6.43 -15.91
CA HIS A 291 -7.47 7.35 -14.81
C HIS A 291 -7.12 6.59 -13.52
N ILE A 292 -7.88 5.56 -13.17
CA ILE A 292 -7.58 4.66 -12.04
C ILE A 292 -6.16 4.10 -12.19
N LEU A 293 -5.84 3.51 -13.35
CA LEU A 293 -4.53 2.91 -13.61
C LEU A 293 -3.39 3.94 -13.74
N GLY A 294 -3.69 5.23 -13.84
CA GLY A 294 -2.74 6.34 -13.78
C GLY A 294 -2.60 6.99 -12.41
N THR A 295 -3.33 6.53 -11.40
CA THR A 295 -3.41 7.20 -10.09
C THR A 295 -2.73 6.38 -8.98
N GLY A 296 -1.59 6.85 -8.48
CA GLY A 296 -0.92 6.37 -7.26
C GLY A 296 -0.95 4.86 -7.05
N GLN A 297 -1.40 4.40 -5.89
CA GLN A 297 -1.49 2.98 -5.53
C GLN A 297 -2.51 2.20 -6.37
N LEU A 298 -3.55 2.84 -6.90
CA LEU A 298 -4.53 2.18 -7.77
C LEU A 298 -3.90 1.70 -9.08
N SER A 299 -2.79 2.32 -9.48
CA SER A 299 -2.02 1.91 -10.66
C SER A 299 -1.40 0.52 -10.55
N LEU A 300 -1.34 -0.05 -9.35
CA LEU A 300 -0.80 -1.39 -9.10
C LEU A 300 -1.79 -2.51 -9.45
N ALA A 301 -3.06 -2.19 -9.70
CA ALA A 301 -4.06 -3.17 -10.10
C ALA A 301 -3.62 -3.94 -11.36
N LYS A 302 -3.69 -5.27 -11.30
CA LYS A 302 -3.44 -6.16 -12.43
C LYS A 302 -4.72 -6.45 -13.22
N TYR A 303 -5.80 -6.71 -12.49
CA TYR A 303 -7.15 -6.89 -13.02
C TYR A 303 -8.03 -5.76 -12.53
N LEU A 304 -8.50 -4.91 -13.44
CA LEU A 304 -9.48 -3.86 -13.15
C LEU A 304 -10.81 -4.24 -13.79
N LEU A 305 -11.79 -4.55 -12.97
CA LEU A 305 -13.16 -4.87 -13.41
C LEU A 305 -14.04 -3.64 -13.15
N ILE A 306 -14.59 -3.03 -14.20
CA ILE A 306 -15.40 -1.84 -14.07
C ILE A 306 -16.77 -2.03 -14.73
N ILE A 307 -17.83 -1.65 -14.02
CA ILE A 307 -19.20 -1.67 -14.51
C ILE A 307 -19.81 -0.27 -14.47
N GLU A 308 -20.83 -0.02 -15.31
CA GLU A 308 -21.60 1.22 -15.23
C GLU A 308 -22.47 1.26 -13.98
N ASP A 309 -22.82 2.49 -13.52
CA ASP A 309 -23.56 2.71 -12.28
C ASP A 309 -25.08 2.42 -12.39
N GLU A 310 -25.61 2.23 -13.61
CA GLU A 310 -27.01 1.92 -13.81
C GLU A 310 -27.33 0.51 -13.31
N ASN A 311 -28.15 0.41 -12.26
CA ASN A 311 -28.52 -0.85 -11.58
C ASN A 311 -27.31 -1.64 -11.04
N ALA A 312 -26.18 -0.97 -10.79
CA ALA A 312 -25.01 -1.60 -10.21
C ALA A 312 -25.30 -2.12 -8.79
N PRO A 313 -24.80 -3.30 -8.42
CA PRO A 313 -24.88 -3.80 -7.06
C PRO A 313 -23.93 -3.04 -6.13
N ASP A 314 -24.03 -3.29 -4.82
CA ASP A 314 -23.03 -2.84 -3.86
C ASP A 314 -21.65 -3.39 -4.24
N ILE A 315 -20.66 -2.49 -4.36
CA ILE A 315 -19.28 -2.83 -4.72
C ILE A 315 -18.63 -3.83 -3.75
N ASN A 316 -19.10 -3.88 -2.51
CA ASN A 316 -18.62 -4.81 -1.49
C ASN A 316 -19.25 -6.20 -1.60
N ASN A 317 -20.36 -6.32 -2.31
CA ASN A 317 -20.96 -7.62 -2.62
C ASN A 317 -20.33 -8.22 -3.88
N LYS A 318 -19.15 -8.84 -3.69
CA LYS A 318 -18.37 -9.43 -4.79
C LYS A 318 -19.18 -10.36 -5.65
N LYS A 319 -20.03 -11.21 -5.06
CA LYS A 319 -20.84 -12.18 -5.80
C LYS A 319 -21.80 -11.49 -6.78
N GLU A 320 -22.54 -10.50 -6.31
CA GLU A 320 -23.48 -9.75 -7.16
C GLU A 320 -22.74 -8.87 -8.17
N PHE A 321 -21.57 -8.32 -7.82
CA PHE A 321 -20.74 -7.58 -8.76
C PHE A 321 -20.29 -8.47 -9.94
N PHE A 322 -19.71 -9.64 -9.65
CA PHE A 322 -19.30 -10.59 -10.70
C PHE A 322 -20.50 -11.06 -11.54
N LYS A 323 -21.63 -11.35 -10.91
CA LYS A 323 -22.86 -11.73 -11.62
C LYS A 323 -23.28 -10.62 -12.59
N HIS A 324 -23.33 -9.39 -12.13
CA HIS A 324 -23.66 -8.24 -12.98
C HIS A 324 -22.66 -8.09 -14.13
N LEU A 325 -21.36 -8.09 -13.83
CA LEU A 325 -20.31 -8.01 -14.84
C LEU A 325 -20.49 -9.08 -15.93
N LEU A 326 -20.61 -10.35 -15.54
CA LEU A 326 -20.72 -11.50 -16.44
C LEU A 326 -22.00 -11.46 -17.29
N GLN A 327 -23.08 -10.89 -16.76
CA GLN A 327 -24.34 -10.72 -17.51
C GLN A 327 -24.24 -9.65 -18.59
N HIS A 328 -23.37 -8.62 -18.42
CA HIS A 328 -23.32 -7.43 -19.28
C HIS A 328 -22.09 -7.38 -20.19
N VAL A 329 -20.99 -8.03 -19.85
CA VAL A 329 -19.73 -8.00 -20.60
C VAL A 329 -19.90 -8.60 -22.01
N ASP A 330 -19.29 -7.94 -22.99
CA ASP A 330 -19.12 -8.45 -24.35
C ASP A 330 -17.67 -8.91 -24.54
N TRP A 331 -17.45 -10.21 -24.51
CA TRP A 331 -16.12 -10.81 -24.59
C TRP A 331 -15.35 -10.49 -25.87
N SER A 332 -16.03 -10.06 -26.93
CA SER A 332 -15.40 -9.68 -28.17
C SER A 332 -14.89 -8.23 -28.18
N ARG A 333 -15.33 -7.41 -27.22
CA ARG A 333 -15.08 -5.96 -27.21
C ARG A 333 -14.53 -5.44 -25.88
N ASP A 334 -15.00 -5.95 -24.75
CA ASP A 334 -14.86 -5.31 -23.41
C ASP A 334 -13.59 -5.75 -22.66
N LEU A 335 -12.68 -6.43 -23.33
CA LEU A 335 -11.37 -6.85 -22.80
C LEU A 335 -10.27 -5.93 -23.32
N HIS A 336 -9.61 -5.20 -22.44
CA HIS A 336 -8.55 -4.26 -22.80
C HIS A 336 -7.25 -4.61 -22.09
N PHE A 337 -6.24 -4.98 -22.87
CA PHE A 337 -4.95 -5.42 -22.38
C PHE A 337 -3.91 -4.29 -22.44
N GLN A 338 -3.19 -4.08 -21.36
CA GLN A 338 -1.96 -3.31 -21.33
C GLN A 338 -0.79 -4.31 -21.17
N THR A 339 -0.13 -4.59 -22.29
CA THR A 339 0.97 -5.56 -22.33
C THR A 339 2.31 -4.89 -22.05
N LYS A 340 3.25 -5.63 -21.41
CA LYS A 340 4.61 -5.14 -21.11
C LYS A 340 4.60 -3.79 -20.37
N THR A 341 3.78 -3.69 -19.35
CA THR A 341 3.61 -2.50 -18.51
C THR A 341 4.14 -2.74 -17.10
N THR A 342 4.15 -1.70 -16.31
CA THR A 342 4.53 -1.77 -14.88
C THR A 342 3.45 -2.47 -14.08
N ILE A 343 3.84 -3.44 -13.26
CA ILE A 343 3.00 -4.13 -12.28
C ILE A 343 3.56 -3.95 -10.88
N ASP A 344 2.81 -4.40 -9.87
CA ASP A 344 3.26 -4.40 -8.49
C ASP A 344 4.58 -5.19 -8.34
N THR A 345 5.49 -4.67 -7.52
CA THR A 345 6.74 -5.35 -7.15
C THR A 345 6.50 -6.72 -6.52
N LEU A 346 5.35 -6.90 -5.86
CA LEU A 346 4.96 -8.16 -5.21
C LEU A 346 4.24 -9.13 -6.14
N ASP A 347 4.01 -8.78 -7.39
CA ASP A 347 3.47 -9.69 -8.40
C ASP A 347 4.61 -10.49 -9.05
N TYR A 348 4.86 -11.68 -8.54
CA TYR A 348 5.89 -12.60 -9.02
C TYR A 348 5.45 -13.47 -10.20
N SER A 349 4.37 -13.14 -10.89
CA SER A 349 3.88 -13.88 -12.08
C SER A 349 4.68 -13.60 -13.35
N SER A 350 5.57 -12.62 -13.33
CA SER A 350 6.48 -12.27 -14.43
C SER A 350 7.89 -12.79 -14.16
N LYS A 351 8.71 -12.86 -15.23
CA LYS A 351 10.15 -13.19 -15.12
C LYS A 351 10.99 -12.00 -14.65
N GLU A 352 10.50 -10.78 -14.84
CA GLU A 352 11.21 -9.53 -14.55
C GLU A 352 10.45 -8.77 -13.46
N LEU A 353 11.19 -8.16 -12.55
CA LEU A 353 10.62 -7.36 -11.47
C LEU A 353 9.89 -6.14 -12.04
N ASN A 354 8.67 -5.88 -11.55
CA ASN A 354 7.79 -4.77 -11.97
C ASN A 354 7.38 -4.77 -13.44
N HIS A 355 7.60 -5.84 -14.19
CA HIS A 355 7.20 -5.96 -15.59
C HIS A 355 6.13 -7.04 -15.77
N GLY A 356 5.03 -6.69 -16.40
CA GLY A 356 3.95 -7.63 -16.66
C GLY A 356 2.87 -7.06 -17.55
N SER A 357 1.66 -7.57 -17.40
CA SER A 357 0.51 -7.11 -18.18
C SER A 357 -0.69 -6.87 -17.28
N LYS A 358 -1.58 -5.99 -17.70
CA LYS A 358 -2.83 -5.68 -17.01
C LYS A 358 -4.03 -5.96 -17.90
N LEU A 359 -5.15 -6.28 -17.29
CA LEU A 359 -6.44 -6.47 -17.97
C LEU A 359 -7.48 -5.56 -17.35
N ILE A 360 -8.14 -4.77 -18.20
CA ILE A 360 -9.38 -4.08 -17.87
C ILE A 360 -10.53 -4.89 -18.47
N ILE A 361 -11.56 -5.19 -17.68
CA ILE A 361 -12.84 -5.69 -18.17
C ILE A 361 -13.88 -4.61 -17.86
N ALA A 362 -14.45 -4.02 -18.92
CA ALA A 362 -15.38 -2.91 -18.81
C ALA A 362 -16.76 -3.32 -19.34
N ALA A 363 -17.79 -3.37 -18.48
CA ALA A 363 -19.13 -3.79 -18.90
C ALA A 363 -20.14 -2.66 -18.74
N ALA A 364 -20.85 -2.35 -19.83
CA ALA A 364 -21.94 -1.37 -19.86
C ALA A 364 -23.05 -1.79 -20.80
N GLY A 365 -24.23 -1.20 -20.62
CA GLY A 365 -25.40 -1.39 -21.48
C GLY A 365 -26.30 -2.52 -21.04
N LYS A 366 -27.11 -3.03 -21.97
CA LYS A 366 -28.12 -4.03 -21.69
C LYS A 366 -27.52 -5.39 -21.32
N LYS A 367 -28.21 -6.13 -20.46
CA LYS A 367 -27.92 -7.53 -20.17
C LYS A 367 -27.84 -8.34 -21.47
N LYS A 368 -26.75 -9.09 -21.63
CA LYS A 368 -26.43 -9.86 -22.84
C LYS A 368 -26.74 -11.33 -22.70
N ARG A 369 -26.73 -11.86 -21.47
CA ARG A 369 -26.97 -13.29 -21.21
C ARG A 369 -27.52 -13.58 -19.82
N ASP A 370 -28.17 -14.71 -19.69
CA ASP A 370 -28.40 -15.36 -18.41
C ASP A 370 -27.21 -16.25 -18.07
N LEU A 371 -26.89 -16.28 -16.79
CA LEU A 371 -25.79 -17.12 -16.30
C LEU A 371 -26.35 -18.50 -15.96
N LEU A 372 -25.56 -19.52 -16.25
CA LEU A 372 -25.88 -20.87 -15.85
C LEU A 372 -25.79 -21.01 -14.34
N THR A 373 -26.86 -21.57 -13.73
CA THR A 373 -26.95 -21.88 -12.30
C THR A 373 -26.65 -23.33 -11.98
N GLU A 374 -26.61 -24.17 -13.03
CA GLU A 374 -26.28 -25.59 -13.00
C GLU A 374 -25.38 -25.94 -14.18
N PHE A 375 -24.62 -27.00 -14.08
CA PHE A 375 -23.84 -27.53 -15.19
C PHE A 375 -23.86 -29.05 -15.18
N SER A 376 -23.77 -29.66 -16.35
CA SER A 376 -23.49 -31.09 -16.48
C SER A 376 -22.00 -31.33 -16.58
N PRO A 377 -21.43 -32.23 -15.77
CA PRO A 377 -20.01 -32.54 -15.86
C PRO A 377 -19.62 -32.96 -17.29
N PHE A 378 -18.48 -32.47 -17.73
CA PHE A 378 -17.92 -32.80 -19.06
C PHE A 378 -16.51 -33.37 -18.93
N SER A 379 -16.05 -34.07 -19.97
CA SER A 379 -14.70 -34.64 -19.95
C SER A 379 -13.65 -33.53 -19.94
N LEU A 380 -12.76 -33.62 -18.96
CA LEU A 380 -11.61 -32.74 -18.83
C LEU A 380 -10.37 -33.40 -19.45
N SER A 381 -9.38 -32.60 -19.83
CA SER A 381 -8.06 -33.12 -20.18
C SER A 381 -7.38 -33.71 -18.92
N ASN A 382 -6.39 -34.57 -19.12
CA ASN A 382 -5.70 -35.30 -18.03
C ASN A 382 -5.07 -34.44 -16.94
N ASN A 383 -5.05 -33.13 -17.11
CA ASN A 383 -4.48 -32.19 -16.15
C ASN A 383 -5.51 -31.60 -15.15
N PHE A 384 -6.79 -31.91 -15.31
CA PHE A 384 -7.86 -31.36 -14.48
C PHE A 384 -8.72 -32.50 -13.95
N ASN A 385 -8.96 -32.51 -12.65
CA ASN A 385 -9.62 -33.63 -11.97
C ASN A 385 -11.02 -33.29 -11.41
N ASN A 386 -11.33 -32.01 -11.20
CA ASN A 386 -12.54 -31.58 -10.54
C ASN A 386 -13.22 -30.46 -11.31
N GLN A 387 -14.57 -30.41 -11.18
CA GLN A 387 -15.40 -29.32 -11.69
C GLN A 387 -16.34 -28.86 -10.58
N VAL A 388 -16.27 -27.59 -10.22
CA VAL A 388 -17.12 -27.04 -9.16
C VAL A 388 -17.73 -25.72 -9.64
N LEU A 389 -19.06 -25.64 -9.61
CA LEU A 389 -19.73 -24.36 -9.82
C LEU A 389 -19.53 -23.48 -8.58
N VAL A 390 -18.67 -22.49 -8.73
CA VAL A 390 -18.32 -21.56 -7.64
C VAL A 390 -19.47 -20.59 -7.36
N MET A 391 -20.07 -20.12 -8.44
CA MET A 391 -21.25 -19.24 -8.43
C MET A 391 -21.90 -19.25 -9.83
N ASP A 392 -23.06 -18.60 -9.98
CA ASP A 392 -23.74 -18.47 -11.25
C ASP A 392 -22.76 -17.97 -12.34
N GLY A 393 -22.58 -18.76 -13.39
CA GLY A 393 -21.70 -18.44 -14.52
C GLY A 393 -20.19 -18.61 -14.30
N ILE A 394 -19.74 -19.07 -13.14
CA ILE A 394 -18.31 -19.34 -12.86
C ILE A 394 -18.12 -20.80 -12.45
N LEU A 395 -17.44 -21.55 -13.31
CA LEU A 395 -17.02 -22.91 -13.08
C LEU A 395 -15.52 -22.96 -12.81
N ALA A 396 -15.12 -23.50 -11.65
CA ALA A 396 -13.73 -23.84 -11.39
C ALA A 396 -13.44 -25.27 -11.92
N ILE A 397 -12.30 -25.42 -12.56
CA ILE A 397 -11.84 -26.66 -13.18
C ILE A 397 -10.45 -27.01 -12.63
#